data_6bfc09c6ea4e55b4452784217124e7db
#
_entry.id   6bfc09c6ea4e55b4452784217124e7db
#
_cell.length_a   1.000
_cell.length_b   1.000
_cell.length_c   1.000
_cell.angle_alpha   90.00
_cell.angle_beta   90.00
_cell.angle_gamma   90.00
#
_symmetry.space_group_name_H-M   'P 1'
#
loop_
_entity.id
_entity.type
_entity.pdbx_description
1 polymer ?
#
loop_
_entity_poly.entity_id
_entity_poly.type
_entity_poly.pdbx_seq_one_letter_code
_entity_poly.pdbx_strand_id
1 'polypeptide(L)'
;MTLDNDEHRAAIAEGVDRVCADFDDDYWSQKDRDHEFPWDFYNAMAAGGWVGIAIPEQYGGGGQGIAEGALVLNRVAASGAAMNGSTALHLTMFGLAPVIKFGNDQLKDTFLPRAAA
;
A
#
# COMPACT_ATOMS: atom_id res chain seq x y z
N MET A 1 0.53 -26.17 -6.00
CA MET A 1 1.87 -25.73 -6.36
C MET A 1 2.02 -24.27 -5.93
N THR A 2 2.78 -24.04 -4.92
CA THR A 2 3.13 -22.69 -4.52
C THR A 2 4.00 -22.12 -5.63
N LEU A 3 3.50 -21.09 -6.30
CA LEU A 3 4.39 -20.17 -6.98
C LEU A 3 5.50 -19.87 -6.00
N ASP A 4 6.72 -20.01 -6.44
CA ASP A 4 7.88 -19.67 -5.64
C ASP A 4 7.60 -18.33 -4.98
N ASN A 5 7.72 -18.26 -3.66
CA ASN A 5 7.55 -17.01 -2.92
C ASN A 5 8.39 -15.88 -3.52
N ASP A 6 9.51 -16.24 -4.14
CA ASP A 6 10.41 -15.28 -4.77
C ASP A 6 9.80 -14.68 -6.06
N GLU A 7 9.15 -15.52 -6.89
CA GLU A 7 8.47 -15.01 -8.09
C GLU A 7 7.28 -14.12 -7.74
N HIS A 8 6.50 -14.52 -6.74
CA HIS A 8 5.36 -13.74 -6.26
C HIS A 8 5.82 -12.38 -5.72
N ARG A 9 6.85 -12.37 -4.90
CA ARG A 9 7.44 -11.15 -4.35
C ARG A 9 8.06 -10.27 -5.43
N ALA A 10 8.73 -10.88 -6.40
CA ALA A 10 9.28 -10.15 -7.54
C ALA A 10 8.17 -9.45 -8.34
N ALA A 11 7.03 -10.10 -8.55
CA ALA A 11 5.88 -9.51 -9.24
C ALA A 11 5.30 -8.32 -8.46
N ILE A 12 5.20 -8.42 -7.14
CA ILE A 12 4.77 -7.31 -6.27
C ILE A 12 5.75 -6.14 -6.39
N ALA A 13 7.04 -6.40 -6.25
CA ALA A 13 8.07 -5.37 -6.34
C ALA A 13 8.02 -4.65 -7.70
N GLU A 14 7.92 -5.38 -8.78
CA GLU A 14 7.82 -4.82 -10.13
C GLU A 14 6.56 -3.97 -10.30
N GLY A 15 5.42 -4.43 -9.81
CA GLY A 15 4.16 -3.70 -9.87
C GLY A 15 4.22 -2.39 -9.12
N VAL A 16 4.79 -2.39 -7.92
CA VAL A 16 4.98 -1.17 -7.11
C VAL A 16 5.97 -0.22 -7.77
N ASP A 17 7.10 -0.75 -8.26
CA ASP A 17 8.11 0.07 -8.95
C ASP A 17 7.53 0.79 -10.16
N ARG A 18 6.62 0.14 -10.86
CA ARG A 18 5.94 0.71 -12.03
C ARG A 18 5.09 1.92 -11.68
N VAL A 19 4.34 1.85 -10.58
CA VAL A 19 3.57 3.01 -10.07
C VAL A 19 4.51 4.12 -9.61
N CYS A 20 5.54 3.77 -8.84
CA CYS A 20 6.51 4.74 -8.30
C CYS A 20 7.26 5.49 -9.40
N ALA A 21 7.46 4.88 -10.56
CA ALA A 21 8.16 5.51 -11.69
C ALA A 21 7.46 6.78 -12.22
N ASP A 22 6.16 6.92 -11.98
CA ASP A 22 5.40 8.10 -12.38
C ASP A 22 5.58 9.30 -11.42
N PHE A 23 6.27 9.10 -10.29
CA PHE A 23 6.46 10.11 -9.25
C PHE A 23 7.97 10.32 -9.02
N ASP A 24 8.52 11.33 -9.68
CA ASP A 24 9.95 11.62 -9.66
C ASP A 24 10.37 12.42 -8.42
N ASP A 25 11.66 12.72 -8.35
CA ASP A 25 12.23 13.49 -7.24
C ASP A 25 11.64 14.90 -7.14
N ASP A 26 11.29 15.51 -8.27
CA ASP A 26 10.65 16.82 -8.29
C ASP A 26 9.27 16.79 -7.64
N TYR A 27 8.48 15.73 -7.90
CA TYR A 27 7.20 15.55 -7.24
C TYR A 27 7.34 15.50 -5.72
N TRP A 28 8.27 14.69 -5.23
CA TRP A 28 8.47 14.51 -3.79
C TRP A 28 9.05 15.77 -3.14
N SER A 29 9.97 16.44 -3.81
CA SER A 29 10.52 17.72 -3.33
C SER A 29 9.45 18.80 -3.24
N GLN A 30 8.53 18.83 -4.21
CA GLN A 30 7.40 19.77 -4.20
C GLN A 30 6.49 19.52 -3.02
N LYS A 31 6.12 18.26 -2.76
CA LYS A 31 5.27 17.88 -1.63
C LYS A 31 5.90 18.25 -0.29
N ASP A 32 7.21 18.06 -0.17
CA ASP A 32 7.95 18.42 1.03
C ASP A 32 7.96 19.94 1.27
N ARG A 33 8.23 20.71 0.22
CA ARG A 33 8.24 22.18 0.31
C ARG A 33 6.86 22.75 0.68
N ASP A 34 5.81 22.20 0.09
CA ASP A 34 4.45 22.72 0.25
C ASP A 34 3.72 22.14 1.46
N HIS A 35 4.34 21.18 2.16
CA HIS A 35 3.74 20.45 3.30
C HIS A 35 2.39 19.82 2.93
N GLU A 36 2.31 19.26 1.72
CA GLU A 36 1.10 18.63 1.20
C GLU A 36 1.17 17.11 1.27
N PHE A 37 0.03 16.49 1.58
CA PHE A 37 -0.12 15.05 1.49
C PHE A 37 -0.06 14.61 0.01
N PRO A 38 0.66 13.53 -0.33
CA PRO A 38 0.82 13.10 -1.72
C PRO A 38 -0.41 12.35 -2.25
N TRP A 39 -1.51 13.05 -2.45
CA TRP A 39 -2.78 12.43 -2.86
C TRP A 39 -2.71 11.72 -4.21
N ASP A 40 -2.02 12.29 -5.19
CA ASP A 40 -1.91 11.66 -6.52
C ASP A 40 -1.20 10.32 -6.42
N PHE A 41 -0.11 10.27 -5.66
CA PHE A 41 0.62 9.03 -5.38
C PHE A 41 -0.25 8.02 -4.62
N TYR A 42 -0.90 8.47 -3.54
CA TYR A 42 -1.77 7.61 -2.73
C TYR A 42 -2.89 7.00 -3.58
N ASN A 43 -3.55 7.82 -4.38
CA ASN A 43 -4.64 7.37 -5.24
C ASN A 43 -4.17 6.40 -6.32
N ALA A 44 -2.98 6.60 -6.89
CA ALA A 44 -2.38 5.67 -7.85
C ALA A 44 -2.08 4.32 -7.19
N MET A 45 -1.54 4.32 -5.97
CA MET A 45 -1.29 3.10 -5.22
C MET A 45 -2.58 2.38 -4.84
N ALA A 46 -3.60 3.12 -4.44
CA ALA A 46 -4.92 2.56 -4.12
C ALA A 46 -5.57 1.91 -5.35
N ALA A 47 -5.52 2.59 -6.49
CA ALA A 47 -6.05 2.07 -7.75
C ALA A 47 -5.36 0.79 -8.20
N GLY A 48 -4.08 0.63 -7.90
CA GLY A 48 -3.32 -0.59 -8.16
C GLY A 48 -3.59 -1.72 -7.16
N GLY A 49 -4.36 -1.47 -6.10
CA GLY A 49 -4.65 -2.45 -5.06
C GLY A 49 -3.56 -2.57 -3.98
N TRP A 50 -2.54 -1.72 -4.03
CA TRP A 50 -1.39 -1.84 -3.15
C TRP A 50 -1.68 -1.41 -1.72
N VAL A 51 -2.56 -0.44 -1.50
CA VAL A 51 -2.97 0.00 -0.17
C VAL A 51 -3.75 -1.10 0.55
N GLY A 52 -4.59 -1.81 -0.18
CA GLY A 52 -5.41 -2.90 0.35
C GLY A 52 -4.77 -4.29 0.27
N ILE A 53 -3.46 -4.39 0.01
CA ILE A 53 -2.80 -5.68 -0.25
C ILE A 53 -2.97 -6.71 0.89
N ALA A 54 -3.00 -6.25 2.13
CA ALA A 54 -3.14 -7.11 3.31
C ALA A 54 -4.59 -7.23 3.82
N ILE A 55 -5.53 -6.56 3.20
CA ILE A 55 -6.95 -6.68 3.53
C ILE A 55 -7.48 -7.98 2.93
N PRO A 56 -8.29 -8.77 3.67
CA PRO A 56 -8.85 -10.02 3.14
C PRO A 56 -9.65 -9.82 1.85
N GLU A 57 -9.61 -10.80 0.98
CA GLU A 57 -10.28 -10.77 -0.33
C GLU A 57 -11.79 -10.54 -0.21
N GLN A 58 -12.42 -11.08 0.83
CA GLN A 58 -13.85 -10.89 1.07
C GLN A 58 -14.26 -9.43 1.25
N TYR A 59 -13.31 -8.55 1.58
CA TYR A 59 -13.53 -7.09 1.70
C TYR A 59 -12.97 -6.32 0.51
N GLY A 60 -12.57 -7.02 -0.54
CA GLY A 60 -12.03 -6.41 -1.75
C GLY A 60 -10.52 -6.17 -1.75
N GLY A 61 -9.82 -6.69 -0.76
CA GLY A 61 -8.37 -6.58 -0.65
C GLY A 61 -7.59 -7.66 -1.38
N GLY A 62 -6.28 -7.59 -1.28
CA GLY A 62 -5.37 -8.54 -1.95
C GLY A 62 -5.17 -9.87 -1.21
N GLY A 63 -5.61 -9.98 0.03
CA GLY A 63 -5.52 -11.21 0.81
C GLY A 63 -4.10 -11.65 1.15
N GLN A 64 -3.12 -10.78 1.02
CA GLN A 64 -1.71 -11.08 1.29
C GLN A 64 -1.37 -10.85 2.77
N GLY A 65 -0.16 -11.23 3.15
CA GLY A 65 0.30 -11.11 4.52
C GLY A 65 1.10 -9.83 4.80
N ILE A 66 1.60 -9.75 6.03
CA ILE A 66 2.40 -8.60 6.48
C ILE A 66 3.74 -8.49 5.73
N ALA A 67 4.32 -9.62 5.32
CA ALA A 67 5.58 -9.62 4.56
C ALA A 67 5.42 -8.93 3.20
N GLU A 68 4.32 -9.17 2.52
CA GLU A 68 3.98 -8.53 1.25
C GLU A 68 3.67 -7.04 1.44
N GLY A 69 2.96 -6.68 2.51
CA GLY A 69 2.75 -5.27 2.87
C GLY A 69 4.06 -4.54 3.15
N ALA A 70 4.96 -5.17 3.89
CA ALA A 70 6.30 -4.62 4.16
C ALA A 70 7.11 -4.45 2.88
N LEU A 71 7.01 -5.39 1.94
CA LEU A 71 7.67 -5.30 0.64
C LEU A 71 7.17 -4.09 -0.16
N VAL A 72 5.87 -3.84 -0.18
CA VAL A 72 5.31 -2.65 -0.83
C VAL A 72 5.95 -1.39 -0.26
N LEU A 73 5.99 -1.25 1.06
CA LEU A 73 6.59 -0.08 1.71
C LEU A 73 8.09 0.05 1.43
N ASN A 74 8.80 -1.08 1.40
CA ASN A 74 10.22 -1.08 1.07
C ASN A 74 10.48 -0.55 -0.35
N ARG A 75 9.69 -1.00 -1.33
CA ARG A 75 9.83 -0.54 -2.71
C ARG A 75 9.48 0.94 -2.86
N VAL A 76 8.45 1.39 -2.15
CA VAL A 76 8.10 2.83 -2.13
C VAL A 76 9.25 3.66 -1.55
N ALA A 77 9.79 3.27 -0.42
CA ALA A 77 10.90 4.00 0.20
C ALA A 77 12.13 4.05 -0.71
N ALA A 78 12.43 2.95 -1.40
CA ALA A 78 13.58 2.85 -2.29
C ALA A 78 13.43 3.68 -3.57
N SER A 79 12.22 4.07 -3.93
CA SER A 79 11.93 4.79 -5.17
C SER A 79 12.27 6.30 -5.16
N GLY A 80 12.74 6.81 -4.03
CA GLY A 80 12.92 8.26 -3.84
C GLY A 80 11.78 8.92 -3.07
N ALA A 81 10.65 8.26 -2.90
CA ALA A 81 9.54 8.70 -2.05
C ALA A 81 9.91 8.73 -0.57
N ALA A 82 10.87 7.90 -0.20
CA ALA A 82 11.39 7.77 1.16
C ALA A 82 10.27 7.68 2.21
N MET A 83 10.41 8.38 3.31
CA MET A 83 9.43 8.34 4.40
C MET A 83 8.10 9.00 4.03
N ASN A 84 8.10 9.99 3.16
CA ASN A 84 6.85 10.68 2.79
C ASN A 84 5.87 9.69 2.13
N GLY A 85 6.32 8.97 1.10
CA GLY A 85 5.49 7.98 0.43
C GLY A 85 5.17 6.78 1.32
N SER A 86 6.15 6.26 2.04
CA SER A 86 5.95 5.10 2.93
C SER A 86 4.94 5.41 4.05
N THR A 87 5.04 6.57 4.68
CA THR A 87 4.13 6.97 5.75
C THR A 87 2.70 7.12 5.23
N ALA A 88 2.53 7.68 4.04
CA ALA A 88 1.21 7.84 3.43
C ALA A 88 0.46 6.50 3.32
N LEU A 89 1.16 5.42 3.00
CA LEU A 89 0.56 4.09 2.89
C LEU A 89 0.50 3.35 4.23
N HIS A 90 1.55 3.47 5.04
CA HIS A 90 1.70 2.75 6.30
C HIS A 90 0.55 2.99 7.26
N LEU A 91 0.10 4.22 7.38
CA LEU A 91 -0.98 4.59 8.29
C LEU A 91 -2.27 3.82 7.98
N THR A 92 -2.60 3.62 6.71
CA THR A 92 -3.76 2.85 6.30
C THR A 92 -3.51 1.35 6.41
N MET A 93 -2.39 0.87 5.87
CA MET A 93 -2.09 -0.56 5.80
C MET A 93 -2.02 -1.21 7.18
N PHE A 94 -1.19 -0.68 8.06
CA PHE A 94 -0.98 -1.27 9.38
C PHE A 94 -1.91 -0.70 10.44
N GLY A 95 -2.47 0.49 10.23
CA GLY A 95 -3.49 1.05 11.11
C GLY A 95 -4.76 0.23 11.16
N LEU A 96 -5.07 -0.48 10.07
CA LEU A 96 -6.24 -1.36 10.01
C LEU A 96 -5.97 -2.79 10.45
N ALA A 97 -4.72 -3.17 10.70
CA ALA A 97 -4.40 -4.53 11.15
C ALA A 97 -5.18 -4.96 12.40
N PRO A 98 -5.33 -4.12 13.45
CA PRO A 98 -6.17 -4.47 14.59
C PRO A 98 -7.64 -4.70 14.23
N VAL A 99 -8.18 -3.95 13.29
CA VAL A 99 -9.56 -4.14 12.81
C VAL A 99 -9.69 -5.50 12.13
N ILE A 100 -8.75 -5.85 11.27
CA ILE A 100 -8.73 -7.13 10.56
C ILE A 100 -8.67 -8.29 11.56
N LYS A 101 -7.83 -8.17 12.58
CA LYS A 101 -7.56 -9.27 13.52
C LYS A 101 -8.61 -9.37 14.64
N PHE A 102 -9.07 -8.25 15.17
CA PHE A 102 -9.88 -8.20 16.39
C PHE A 102 -11.25 -7.54 16.21
N GLY A 103 -11.52 -6.89 15.07
CA GLY A 103 -12.78 -6.23 14.83
C GLY A 103 -13.95 -7.22 14.73
N ASN A 104 -15.16 -6.78 15.09
CA ASN A 104 -16.37 -7.51 14.82
C ASN A 104 -16.80 -7.35 13.35
N ASP A 105 -17.79 -8.09 12.90
CA ASP A 105 -18.23 -8.08 11.51
C ASP A 105 -18.71 -6.69 11.07
N GLN A 106 -19.45 -5.98 11.92
CA GLN A 106 -19.94 -4.63 11.61
C GLN A 106 -18.78 -3.67 11.35
N LEU A 107 -17.75 -3.71 12.19
CA LEU A 107 -16.57 -2.85 12.06
C LEU A 107 -15.80 -3.16 10.78
N LYS A 108 -15.60 -4.44 10.51
CA LYS A 108 -14.92 -4.89 9.29
C LYS A 108 -15.70 -4.50 8.03
N ASP A 109 -17.00 -4.75 8.00
CA ASP A 109 -17.86 -4.43 6.85
C ASP A 109 -17.94 -2.93 6.59
N THR A 110 -17.83 -2.12 7.64
CA THR A 110 -17.89 -0.66 7.53
C THR A 110 -16.60 -0.06 6.95
N PHE A 111 -15.45 -0.51 7.43
CA PHE A 111 -14.18 0.17 7.12
C PHE A 111 -13.32 -0.52 6.07
N LEU A 112 -13.27 -1.87 6.06
CA LEU A 112 -12.32 -2.57 5.21
C LEU A 112 -12.61 -2.44 3.71
N PRO A 113 -13.86 -2.52 3.20
CA PRO A 113 -14.11 -2.33 1.78
C PRO A 113 -13.72 -0.94 1.28
N ARG A 114 -13.92 0.08 2.09
CA ARG A 114 -13.58 1.47 1.75
C ARG A 114 -12.07 1.68 1.71
N ALA A 115 -11.35 1.05 2.61
CA ALA A 115 -9.89 1.13 2.64
C ALA A 115 -9.24 0.32 1.51
N ALA A 116 -9.88 -0.75 1.05
CA ALA A 116 -9.38 -1.58 -0.04
C ALA A 116 -9.62 -0.96 -1.43
N ALA A 117 -10.58 -0.07 -1.53
CA ALA A 117 -10.97 0.54 -2.82
C ALA A 117 -9.99 1.59 -3.33
#